data_3e2275614aea4f9562d19156c718ad05
#
_entry.id   3e2275614aea4f9562d19156c718ad05
#
_cell.length_a   1.000
_cell.length_b   1.000
_cell.length_c   1.000
_cell.angle_alpha   90.00
_cell.angle_beta   90.00
_cell.angle_gamma   90.00
#
_symmetry.space_group_name_H-M   'P 1'
#
loop_
_entity.id
_entity.type
_entity.pdbx_description
1 polymer ?
#
loop_
_entity_poly.entity_id
_entity_poly.type
_entity_poly.pdbx_seq_one_letter_code
_entity_poly.pdbx_strand_id
1 'polypeptide(L)'
;LEEFFELYDKYVQEKLEEVKIEKPKIVEAFIDGPPCLNKLAKDGFGEGARNNALFNIAVYFKQASPDSWEDQIVQANLKYMNPPLNNTEVQMLIKSVNRKGYDKYRCKDAPINSVCQSGLCRTKKFGVGYGEEEMPSLGSLTKYTSKPPQWFLDVNASRIELKSEQLYNP
;
A
#
# COMPACT_ATOMS: atom_id res chain seq x y z
N LEU A 1 7.25 43.94 -22.75
CA LEU A 1 7.10 42.45 -22.85
C LEU A 1 7.57 41.78 -21.56
N GLU A 2 8.73 42.19 -21.02
CA GLU A 2 9.27 41.67 -19.74
C GLU A 2 8.28 41.94 -18.58
N GLU A 3 7.79 43.17 -18.48
CA GLU A 3 6.82 43.59 -17.46
C GLU A 3 5.49 42.79 -17.50
N PHE A 4 5.08 42.33 -18.69
CA PHE A 4 3.92 41.46 -18.85
C PHE A 4 4.19 40.04 -18.33
N PHE A 5 5.36 39.49 -18.57
CA PHE A 5 5.73 38.17 -18.06
C PHE A 5 5.87 38.18 -16.54
N GLU A 6 6.47 39.21 -15.94
CA GLU A 6 6.54 39.34 -14.48
C GLU A 6 5.15 39.42 -13.82
N LEU A 7 4.22 40.18 -14.42
CA LEU A 7 2.84 40.28 -13.96
C LEU A 7 2.07 38.94 -14.11
N TYR A 8 2.32 38.22 -15.18
CA TYR A 8 1.71 36.92 -15.43
C TYR A 8 2.23 35.85 -14.46
N ASP A 9 3.53 35.81 -14.25
CA ASP A 9 4.16 34.88 -13.31
C ASP A 9 3.68 35.16 -11.87
N LYS A 10 3.59 36.41 -11.47
CA LYS A 10 3.02 36.80 -10.18
C LYS A 10 1.58 36.35 -10.02
N TYR A 11 0.73 36.57 -11.05
CA TYR A 11 -0.67 36.12 -11.04
C TYR A 11 -0.78 34.57 -10.94
N VAL A 12 0.06 33.85 -11.67
CA VAL A 12 0.09 32.38 -11.61
C VAL A 12 0.54 31.90 -10.24
N GLN A 13 1.55 32.54 -9.62
CA GLN A 13 1.98 32.20 -8.28
C GLN A 13 0.92 32.47 -7.23
N GLU A 14 0.24 33.64 -7.29
CA GLU A 14 -0.88 33.95 -6.40
C GLU A 14 -2.03 32.95 -6.55
N LYS A 15 -2.36 32.53 -7.78
CA LYS A 15 -3.39 31.50 -8.03
C LYS A 15 -2.97 30.11 -7.54
N LEU A 16 -1.70 29.73 -7.66
CA LEU A 16 -1.18 28.47 -7.13
C LEU A 16 -1.17 28.47 -5.59
N GLU A 17 -0.97 29.63 -4.95
CA GLU A 17 -1.06 29.75 -3.50
C GLU A 17 -2.50 29.70 -2.98
N GLU A 18 -3.45 30.30 -3.69
CA GLU A 18 -4.90 30.20 -3.39
C GLU A 18 -5.41 28.76 -3.52
N VAL A 19 -4.86 27.96 -4.44
CA VAL A 19 -5.24 26.56 -4.70
C VAL A 19 -4.38 25.58 -3.86
N LYS A 20 -3.77 25.99 -2.76
CA LYS A 20 -3.36 25.06 -1.72
C LYS A 20 -4.62 24.45 -1.09
N ILE A 21 -5.23 23.53 -1.84
CA ILE A 21 -6.15 22.55 -1.26
C ILE A 21 -5.33 21.83 -0.21
N GLU A 22 -5.52 22.19 1.06
CA GLU A 22 -5.08 21.35 2.16
C GLU A 22 -5.76 20.00 1.94
N LYS A 23 -5.01 19.07 1.37
CA LYS A 23 -5.45 17.68 1.33
C LYS A 23 -5.75 17.35 2.79
N PRO A 24 -6.99 16.98 3.14
CA PRO A 24 -7.31 16.63 4.50
C PRO A 24 -6.25 15.62 4.92
N LYS A 25 -5.52 15.88 6.00
CA LYS A 25 -4.57 14.93 6.59
C LYS A 25 -5.43 13.75 6.99
N ILE A 26 -5.57 12.78 6.11
CA ILE A 26 -6.14 11.49 6.42
C ILE A 26 -5.14 10.90 7.40
N VAL A 27 -5.43 10.98 8.68
CA VAL A 27 -4.66 10.30 9.72
C VAL A 27 -4.91 8.81 9.47
N GLU A 28 -4.02 8.20 8.70
CA GLU A 28 -4.06 6.77 8.47
C GLU A 28 -3.81 6.07 9.82
N ALA A 29 -4.73 5.21 10.22
CA ALA A 29 -4.60 4.43 11.45
C ALA A 29 -3.42 3.45 11.35
N PHE A 30 -3.15 2.99 10.13
CA PHE A 30 -2.07 2.07 9.78
C PHE A 30 -1.20 2.72 8.70
N ILE A 31 -0.20 3.48 9.13
CA ILE A 31 0.71 4.24 8.24
C ILE A 31 1.45 3.28 7.32
N ASP A 32 1.42 3.54 6.01
CA ASP A 32 1.99 2.67 4.98
C ASP A 32 1.50 1.21 5.03
N GLY A 33 0.39 0.97 5.71
CA GLY A 33 -0.27 -0.33 5.81
C GLY A 33 -1.31 -0.57 4.71
N PRO A 34 -1.96 -1.76 4.73
CA PRO A 34 -2.99 -2.11 3.77
C PRO A 34 -4.14 -1.11 3.74
N PRO A 35 -4.54 -0.58 2.58
CA PRO A 35 -5.64 0.39 2.46
C PRO A 35 -6.99 -0.13 2.99
N CYS A 36 -7.23 -1.44 2.87
CA CYS A 36 -8.42 -2.09 3.38
C CYS A 36 -8.53 -1.98 4.91
N LEU A 37 -7.42 -2.12 5.65
CA LEU A 37 -7.42 -1.95 7.11
C LEU A 37 -7.74 -0.50 7.49
N ASN A 38 -7.12 0.48 6.82
CA ASN A 38 -7.40 1.89 7.04
C ASN A 38 -8.87 2.27 6.77
N LYS A 39 -9.45 1.66 5.72
CA LYS A 39 -10.86 1.90 5.37
C LYS A 39 -11.80 1.32 6.42
N LEU A 40 -11.61 0.05 6.79
CA LEU A 40 -12.49 -0.66 7.71
C LEU A 40 -12.33 -0.19 9.17
N ALA A 41 -11.14 0.25 9.56
CA ALA A 41 -10.89 0.75 10.93
C ALA A 41 -11.68 2.02 11.27
N LYS A 42 -12.17 2.77 10.28
CA LYS A 42 -13.00 3.96 10.49
C LYS A 42 -14.35 3.60 11.11
N ASP A 43 -14.92 2.49 10.68
CA ASP A 43 -16.25 2.03 11.10
C ASP A 43 -16.16 1.02 12.25
N GLY A 44 -14.96 0.49 12.51
CA GLY A 44 -14.73 -0.60 13.45
C GLY A 44 -15.17 -1.97 12.89
N PHE A 45 -14.92 -3.03 13.66
CA PHE A 45 -15.20 -4.40 13.26
C PHE A 45 -16.21 -5.05 14.20
N GLY A 46 -17.39 -5.40 13.68
CA GLY A 46 -18.44 -6.07 14.41
C GLY A 46 -18.23 -7.59 14.52
N GLU A 47 -19.21 -8.26 15.16
CA GLU A 47 -19.22 -9.71 15.30
C GLU A 47 -19.11 -10.44 13.95
N GLY A 48 -18.43 -11.58 13.96
CA GLY A 48 -18.11 -12.34 12.74
C GLY A 48 -16.88 -11.85 11.98
N ALA A 49 -16.52 -10.57 12.08
CA ALA A 49 -15.38 -9.98 11.39
C ALA A 49 -14.15 -9.77 12.30
N ARG A 50 -14.34 -9.68 13.61
CA ARG A 50 -13.34 -9.26 14.60
C ARG A 50 -12.05 -10.10 14.58
N ASN A 51 -12.16 -11.40 14.60
CA ASN A 51 -10.98 -12.28 14.68
C ASN A 51 -10.10 -12.15 13.44
N ASN A 52 -10.68 -12.18 12.24
CA ASN A 52 -9.92 -12.00 11.00
C ASN A 52 -9.36 -10.58 10.86
N ALA A 53 -10.12 -9.57 11.26
CA ALA A 53 -9.65 -8.19 11.27
C ALA A 53 -8.46 -8.00 12.21
N LEU A 54 -8.56 -8.46 13.46
CA LEU A 54 -7.49 -8.35 14.44
C LEU A 54 -6.25 -9.15 14.03
N PHE A 55 -6.44 -10.31 13.37
CA PHE A 55 -5.34 -11.08 12.80
C PHE A 55 -4.57 -10.25 11.75
N ASN A 56 -5.27 -9.61 10.82
CA ASN A 56 -4.61 -8.78 9.78
C ASN A 56 -3.94 -7.54 10.38
N ILE A 57 -4.53 -6.94 11.41
CA ILE A 57 -3.92 -5.83 12.16
C ILE A 57 -2.64 -6.32 12.88
N ALA A 58 -2.65 -7.53 13.42
CA ALA A 58 -1.48 -8.13 14.07
C ALA A 58 -0.33 -8.37 13.08
N VAL A 59 -0.64 -8.85 11.89
CA VAL A 59 0.36 -9.00 10.81
C VAL A 59 0.98 -7.64 10.45
N TYR A 60 0.15 -6.60 10.35
CA TYR A 60 0.65 -5.25 10.11
C TYR A 60 1.60 -4.77 11.22
N PHE A 61 1.18 -4.83 12.49
CA PHE A 61 2.02 -4.36 13.60
C PHE A 61 3.29 -5.17 13.77
N LYS A 62 3.24 -6.48 13.52
CA LYS A 62 4.43 -7.33 13.55
C LYS A 62 5.48 -6.90 12.51
N GLN A 63 5.05 -6.39 11.36
CA GLN A 63 5.94 -5.85 10.33
C GLN A 63 6.38 -4.41 10.63
N ALA A 64 5.46 -3.56 11.11
CA ALA A 64 5.70 -2.14 11.32
C ALA A 64 6.43 -1.84 12.64
N SER A 65 6.20 -2.62 13.70
CA SER A 65 6.72 -2.40 15.05
C SER A 65 7.02 -3.74 15.74
N PRO A 66 8.03 -4.50 15.29
CA PRO A 66 8.30 -5.87 15.76
C PRO A 66 8.47 -6.00 17.27
N ASP A 67 9.02 -4.98 17.94
CA ASP A 67 9.34 -5.02 19.36
C ASP A 67 8.14 -4.77 20.28
N SER A 68 7.06 -4.16 19.76
CA SER A 68 5.90 -3.72 20.58
C SER A 68 4.54 -4.15 20.00
N TRP A 69 4.53 -4.99 18.98
CA TRP A 69 3.30 -5.35 18.27
C TRP A 69 2.27 -6.08 19.14
N GLU A 70 2.70 -6.85 20.14
CA GLU A 70 1.79 -7.58 21.04
C GLU A 70 0.98 -6.62 21.92
N ASP A 71 1.62 -5.57 22.45
CA ASP A 71 0.92 -4.53 23.20
C ASP A 71 -0.01 -3.72 22.30
N GLN A 72 0.44 -3.42 21.08
CA GLN A 72 -0.36 -2.68 20.11
C GLN A 72 -1.62 -3.44 19.69
N ILE A 73 -1.57 -4.77 19.63
CA ILE A 73 -2.72 -5.61 19.34
C ILE A 73 -3.77 -5.55 20.45
N VAL A 74 -3.36 -5.53 21.71
CA VAL A 74 -4.28 -5.37 22.83
C VAL A 74 -5.01 -4.03 22.73
N GLN A 75 -4.29 -2.96 22.43
CA GLN A 75 -4.88 -1.64 22.22
C GLN A 75 -5.79 -1.58 21.00
N ALA A 76 -5.38 -2.21 19.88
CA ALA A 76 -6.18 -2.28 18.68
C ALA A 76 -7.48 -3.06 18.88
N ASN A 77 -7.46 -4.13 19.69
CA ASN A 77 -8.67 -4.85 20.07
C ASN A 77 -9.68 -3.95 20.76
N LEU A 78 -9.24 -3.16 21.74
CA LEU A 78 -10.12 -2.24 22.46
C LEU A 78 -10.63 -1.09 21.57
N LYS A 79 -9.80 -0.64 20.62
CA LYS A 79 -10.12 0.52 19.78
C LYS A 79 -11.00 0.20 18.59
N TYR A 80 -10.77 -0.95 17.95
CA TYR A 80 -11.37 -1.25 16.64
C TYR A 80 -12.39 -2.38 16.67
N MET A 81 -12.39 -3.26 17.70
CA MET A 81 -13.33 -4.38 17.76
C MET A 81 -14.56 -4.00 18.56
N ASN A 82 -15.76 -4.34 18.06
CA ASN A 82 -17.03 -4.03 18.74
C ASN A 82 -17.97 -5.27 18.76
N PRO A 83 -18.19 -5.88 19.95
CA PRO A 83 -17.46 -5.70 21.20
C PRO A 83 -16.01 -6.21 21.10
N PRO A 84 -15.08 -5.80 21.97
CA PRO A 84 -13.71 -6.33 21.97
C PRO A 84 -13.68 -7.84 22.16
N LEU A 85 -12.68 -8.50 21.57
CA LEU A 85 -12.39 -9.92 21.83
C LEU A 85 -11.91 -10.08 23.28
N ASN A 86 -12.22 -11.22 23.90
CA ASN A 86 -11.74 -11.50 25.23
C ASN A 86 -10.21 -11.78 25.25
N ASN A 87 -9.61 -11.69 26.43
CA ASN A 87 -8.16 -11.83 26.56
C ASN A 87 -7.63 -13.19 26.07
N THR A 88 -8.40 -14.27 26.27
CA THR A 88 -8.01 -15.61 25.81
C THR A 88 -7.95 -15.68 24.27
N GLU A 89 -8.91 -15.08 23.59
CA GLU A 89 -8.95 -15.01 22.12
C GLU A 89 -7.77 -14.18 21.59
N VAL A 90 -7.49 -13.04 22.22
CA VAL A 90 -6.33 -12.19 21.83
C VAL A 90 -5.00 -12.94 22.02
N GLN A 91 -4.83 -13.65 23.14
CA GLN A 91 -3.61 -14.44 23.40
C GLN A 91 -3.46 -15.62 22.43
N MET A 92 -4.57 -16.27 22.04
CA MET A 92 -4.56 -17.32 21.02
C MET A 92 -4.16 -16.75 19.64
N LEU A 93 -4.64 -15.54 19.31
CA LEU A 93 -4.30 -14.86 18.08
C LEU A 93 -2.80 -14.49 18.05
N ILE A 94 -2.26 -13.92 19.13
CA ILE A 94 -0.84 -13.60 19.25
C ILE A 94 0.01 -14.86 19.05
N LYS A 95 -0.32 -15.96 19.73
CA LYS A 95 0.35 -17.24 19.54
C LYS A 95 0.28 -17.76 18.12
N SER A 96 -0.86 -17.55 17.45
CA SER A 96 -1.07 -17.94 16.05
C SER A 96 -0.16 -17.15 15.12
N VAL A 97 -0.11 -15.82 15.25
CA VAL A 97 0.73 -14.95 14.41
C VAL A 97 2.23 -15.18 14.65
N ASN A 98 2.63 -15.68 15.83
CA ASN A 98 4.01 -16.03 16.12
C ASN A 98 4.46 -17.35 15.48
N ARG A 99 3.54 -18.18 14.99
CA ARG A 99 3.92 -19.43 14.30
C ARG A 99 4.50 -19.11 12.93
N LYS A 100 5.54 -19.85 12.54
CA LYS A 100 6.16 -19.73 11.22
C LYS A 100 5.11 -19.97 10.11
N GLY A 101 5.04 -19.06 9.14
CA GLY A 101 4.09 -19.13 8.03
C GLY A 101 2.71 -18.47 8.27
N TYR A 102 2.47 -17.87 9.46
CA TYR A 102 1.26 -17.12 9.78
C TYR A 102 1.52 -15.59 9.81
N ASP A 103 2.45 -15.14 9.02
CA ASP A 103 2.91 -13.75 8.88
C ASP A 103 2.32 -13.06 7.64
N LYS A 104 1.40 -13.73 6.93
CA LYS A 104 0.77 -13.20 5.72
C LYS A 104 -0.67 -12.75 5.98
N TYR A 105 -1.07 -11.64 5.32
CA TYR A 105 -2.44 -11.14 5.38
C TYR A 105 -3.45 -12.16 4.82
N ARG A 106 -4.60 -12.27 5.47
CA ARG A 106 -5.73 -13.09 5.01
C ARG A 106 -6.67 -12.28 4.12
N CYS A 107 -6.18 -11.87 2.95
CA CYS A 107 -6.87 -10.96 2.04
C CYS A 107 -8.13 -11.57 1.41
N LYS A 108 -8.25 -12.90 1.36
CA LYS A 108 -9.38 -13.61 0.75
C LYS A 108 -10.58 -13.74 1.69
N ASP A 109 -10.39 -13.50 2.97
CA ASP A 109 -11.42 -13.70 3.99
C ASP A 109 -12.17 -12.40 4.27
N ALA A 110 -13.46 -12.53 4.65
CA ALA A 110 -14.25 -11.38 5.07
C ALA A 110 -13.71 -10.81 6.41
N PRO A 111 -13.81 -9.49 6.63
CA PRO A 111 -14.38 -8.46 5.76
C PRO A 111 -13.35 -7.86 4.77
N ILE A 112 -12.09 -8.31 4.82
CA ILE A 112 -10.97 -7.71 4.07
C ILE A 112 -11.19 -7.79 2.56
N ASN A 113 -11.68 -8.95 2.08
CA ASN A 113 -11.90 -9.22 0.66
C ASN A 113 -12.84 -8.22 -0.02
N SER A 114 -13.87 -7.74 0.69
CA SER A 114 -14.90 -6.85 0.13
C SER A 114 -14.39 -5.44 -0.19
N VAL A 115 -13.30 -5.02 0.44
CA VAL A 115 -12.72 -3.68 0.31
C VAL A 115 -11.26 -3.71 -0.15
N CYS A 116 -10.79 -4.88 -0.58
CA CYS A 116 -9.40 -5.09 -0.97
C CYS A 116 -9.04 -4.27 -2.23
N GLN A 117 -7.96 -3.51 -2.12
CA GLN A 117 -7.35 -2.74 -3.21
C GLN A 117 -5.93 -3.26 -3.44
N SER A 118 -5.82 -4.45 -4.02
CA SER A 118 -4.54 -5.17 -4.14
C SER A 118 -3.46 -4.36 -4.88
N GLY A 119 -3.81 -3.64 -5.94
CA GLY A 119 -2.87 -2.79 -6.68
C GLY A 119 -2.27 -1.70 -5.79
N LEU A 120 -3.10 -0.96 -5.06
CA LEU A 120 -2.63 0.08 -4.13
C LEU A 120 -1.90 -0.52 -2.92
N CYS A 121 -2.35 -1.71 -2.45
CA CYS A 121 -1.71 -2.38 -1.32
C CYS A 121 -0.26 -2.78 -1.62
N ARG A 122 0.04 -3.19 -2.85
CA ARG A 122 1.40 -3.54 -3.28
C ARG A 122 2.38 -2.37 -3.28
N THR A 123 1.89 -1.13 -3.36
CA THR A 123 2.74 0.08 -3.30
C THR A 123 3.03 0.54 -1.87
N LYS A 124 2.41 -0.09 -0.87
CA LYS A 124 2.57 0.27 0.54
C LYS A 124 3.69 -0.53 1.19
N LYS A 125 4.49 0.11 2.02
CA LYS A 125 5.64 -0.51 2.70
C LYS A 125 5.28 -1.78 3.49
N PHE A 126 4.13 -1.79 4.16
CA PHE A 126 3.62 -2.92 4.92
C PHE A 126 2.39 -3.54 4.26
N GLY A 127 2.28 -3.42 2.93
CA GLY A 127 1.23 -4.04 2.14
C GLY A 127 1.55 -5.48 1.73
N VAL A 128 0.66 -6.08 0.94
CA VAL A 128 0.88 -7.41 0.36
C VAL A 128 1.91 -7.31 -0.76
N GLY A 129 3.00 -8.07 -0.66
CA GLY A 129 4.03 -8.15 -1.71
C GLY A 129 5.20 -7.19 -1.54
N TYR A 130 5.25 -6.42 -0.46
CA TYR A 130 6.46 -5.68 -0.12
C TYR A 130 7.47 -6.66 0.50
N GLY A 131 8.49 -7.01 -0.25
CA GLY A 131 9.53 -7.97 0.15
C GLY A 131 9.55 -9.26 -0.67
N GLU A 132 8.53 -9.50 -1.52
CA GLU A 132 8.51 -10.56 -2.53
C GLU A 132 8.47 -9.95 -3.95
N GLU A 133 8.84 -8.70 -4.14
CA GLU A 133 9.16 -8.22 -5.47
C GLU A 133 10.46 -8.94 -5.88
N GLU A 134 10.30 -10.02 -6.62
CA GLU A 134 11.35 -10.40 -7.56
C GLU A 134 11.59 -9.14 -8.41
N MET A 135 12.68 -8.44 -8.11
CA MET A 135 13.15 -7.37 -8.97
C MET A 135 13.17 -7.93 -10.39
N PRO A 136 12.40 -7.36 -11.31
CA PRO A 136 12.39 -7.89 -12.65
C PRO A 136 13.83 -7.90 -13.14
N SER A 137 14.33 -9.07 -13.52
CA SER A 137 15.66 -9.16 -14.09
C SER A 137 15.60 -8.47 -15.46
N LEU A 138 16.21 -7.31 -15.54
CA LEU A 138 16.38 -6.60 -16.81
C LEU A 138 17.52 -7.30 -17.55
N GLY A 139 17.19 -7.85 -18.71
CA GLY A 139 18.14 -8.42 -19.64
C GLY A 139 18.69 -7.37 -20.62
N SER A 140 18.84 -7.75 -21.87
CA SER A 140 19.40 -6.87 -22.90
C SER A 140 18.38 -5.93 -23.50
N LEU A 141 18.81 -4.70 -23.80
CA LEU A 141 18.10 -3.78 -24.71
C LEU A 141 18.64 -4.00 -26.14
N THR A 142 17.80 -4.50 -27.04
CA THR A 142 18.19 -4.82 -28.41
C THR A 142 17.53 -3.85 -29.39
N LYS A 143 18.32 -3.25 -30.25
CA LYS A 143 17.84 -2.42 -31.36
C LYS A 143 17.95 -3.17 -32.66
N TYR A 144 16.86 -3.37 -33.36
CA TYR A 144 16.89 -3.81 -34.77
C TYR A 144 16.93 -2.59 -35.70
N THR A 145 17.85 -2.62 -36.67
CA THR A 145 18.06 -1.53 -37.65
C THR A 145 17.05 -1.58 -38.80
N SER A 146 15.87 -2.12 -38.56
CA SER A 146 14.73 -2.07 -39.52
C SER A 146 14.30 -0.62 -39.76
N LYS A 147 13.52 -0.38 -40.79
CA LYS A 147 12.92 0.95 -41.07
C LYS A 147 11.40 0.83 -40.94
N PRO A 148 10.80 1.38 -39.86
CA PRO A 148 11.39 2.09 -38.71
C PRO A 148 12.18 1.16 -37.76
N PRO A 149 13.12 1.69 -36.98
CA PRO A 149 13.89 0.90 -36.01
C PRO A 149 12.98 0.37 -34.90
N GLN A 150 13.17 -0.90 -34.54
CA GLN A 150 12.43 -1.56 -33.47
C GLN A 150 13.34 -1.79 -32.28
N TRP A 151 12.79 -1.58 -31.07
CA TRP A 151 13.49 -1.74 -29.80
C TRP A 151 12.82 -2.81 -28.97
N PHE A 152 13.59 -3.68 -28.37
CA PHE A 152 13.11 -4.74 -27.50
C PHE A 152 13.89 -4.73 -26.19
N LEU A 153 13.16 -4.89 -25.09
CA LEU A 153 13.72 -5.07 -23.76
C LEU A 153 13.40 -6.47 -23.27
N ASP A 154 14.41 -7.20 -22.83
CA ASP A 154 14.22 -8.49 -22.20
C ASP A 154 13.97 -8.28 -20.70
N VAL A 155 12.83 -8.77 -20.18
CA VAL A 155 12.41 -8.68 -18.77
C VAL A 155 11.95 -10.07 -18.34
N ASN A 156 12.55 -10.62 -17.30
CA ASN A 156 12.22 -11.96 -16.77
C ASN A 156 12.14 -13.04 -17.87
N ALA A 157 13.11 -13.09 -18.76
CA ALA A 157 13.15 -13.98 -19.92
C ALA A 157 12.02 -13.77 -20.95
N SER A 158 11.20 -12.74 -20.83
CA SER A 158 10.19 -12.32 -21.81
C SER A 158 10.70 -11.12 -22.60
N ARG A 159 10.48 -11.11 -23.91
CA ARG A 159 10.86 -10.00 -24.78
C ARG A 159 9.68 -9.06 -25.00
N ILE A 160 9.86 -7.79 -24.68
CA ILE A 160 8.84 -6.74 -24.79
C ILE A 160 9.29 -5.74 -25.85
N GLU A 161 8.44 -5.46 -26.85
CA GLU A 161 8.67 -4.40 -27.82
C GLU A 161 8.40 -3.04 -27.18
N LEU A 162 9.38 -2.13 -27.28
CA LEU A 162 9.24 -0.75 -26.81
C LEU A 162 8.81 0.15 -27.96
N LYS A 163 7.71 0.88 -27.74
CA LYS A 163 7.30 1.92 -28.69
C LYS A 163 8.23 3.15 -28.54
N SER A 164 8.46 3.85 -29.64
CA SER A 164 9.34 5.03 -29.66
C SER A 164 8.96 6.10 -28.60
N GLU A 165 7.67 6.25 -28.30
CA GLU A 165 7.16 7.15 -27.28
C GLU A 165 7.64 6.79 -25.86
N GLN A 166 7.84 5.50 -25.58
CA GLN A 166 8.30 5.00 -24.27
C GLN A 166 9.81 5.21 -24.05
N LEU A 167 10.57 5.45 -25.13
CA LEU A 167 12.01 5.68 -25.06
C LEU A 167 12.39 7.13 -24.78
N TYR A 168 11.49 8.08 -25.05
CA TYR A 168 11.75 9.52 -25.00
C TYR A 168 10.93 10.29 -23.97
N ASN A 169 9.94 9.64 -23.32
CA ASN A 169 9.20 10.20 -22.18
C ASN A 169 9.43 9.32 -20.96
N PRO A 170 10.30 9.74 -20.02
CA PRO A 170 10.49 9.07 -18.74
C PRO A 170 9.25 9.22 -17.82
#